data_4ebe5596a86ad3a67d41340f8f7eead3
#
_entry.id   4ebe5596a86ad3a67d41340f8f7eead3
#
_cell.length_a   1.000
_cell.length_b   1.000
_cell.length_c   1.000
_cell.angle_alpha   90.00
_cell.angle_beta   90.00
_cell.angle_gamma   90.00
#
_symmetry.space_group_name_H-M   'P 1'
#
loop_
_entity.id
_entity.type
_entity.pdbx_description
1 polymer ?
#
loop_
_entity_poly.entity_id
_entity_poly.type
_entity_poly.pdbx_seq_one_letter_code
_entity_poly.pdbx_strand_id
1 'polypeptide(L)'
;MIKLGIVMDPIANINIKKDSSFAMLLEAQRRGYELHYMEMGDLYLINGEARAHTRTLNVKQNYEEWFSFVGEQDLPLPISM
;
A
#
# COMPACT_ATOMS: atom_id res chain seq x y z
N MET A 1 -4.93 -15.01 4.87
CA MET A 1 -4.11 -14.07 4.08
C MET A 1 -3.68 -12.90 4.93
N ILE A 2 -2.41 -12.52 4.87
CA ILE A 2 -1.90 -11.40 5.64
C ILE A 2 -2.13 -10.11 4.85
N LYS A 3 -2.67 -9.11 5.52
CA LYS A 3 -2.86 -7.77 4.95
C LYS A 3 -1.73 -6.88 5.43
N LEU A 4 -0.97 -6.33 4.50
CA LEU A 4 0.12 -5.41 4.81
C LEU A 4 -0.30 -3.99 4.45
N GLY A 5 -0.46 -3.16 5.48
CA GLY A 5 -0.76 -1.75 5.27
C GLY A 5 0.53 -0.95 5.16
N ILE A 6 0.61 -0.05 4.19
CA ILE A 6 1.77 0.81 4.04
C ILE A 6 1.34 2.24 3.76
N VAL A 7 1.89 3.18 4.54
CA VAL A 7 1.71 4.61 4.32
C VAL A 7 2.98 5.12 3.64
N MET A 8 2.83 5.69 2.45
CA MET A 8 4.00 6.13 1.69
C MET A 8 3.65 7.34 0.81
N ASP A 9 4.69 7.97 0.27
CA ASP A 9 4.52 9.00 -0.74
C ASP A 9 3.87 8.42 -2.00
N PRO A 10 3.27 9.26 -2.85
CA PRO A 10 2.60 8.75 -4.05
C PRO A 10 3.47 7.79 -4.85
N ILE A 11 2.96 6.56 -5.02
CA ILE A 11 3.73 5.49 -5.65
C ILE A 11 4.12 5.81 -7.10
N ALA A 12 3.36 6.67 -7.76
CA ALA A 12 3.67 7.09 -9.13
C ALA A 12 4.95 7.93 -9.21
N ASN A 13 5.40 8.48 -8.08
CA ASN A 13 6.55 9.40 -8.02
C ASN A 13 7.82 8.76 -7.47
N ILE A 14 7.78 7.48 -7.09
CA ILE A 14 8.96 6.83 -6.53
C ILE A 14 9.92 6.38 -7.62
N ASN A 15 11.19 6.23 -7.25
CA ASN A 15 12.19 5.67 -8.14
C ASN A 15 12.36 4.20 -7.80
N ILE A 16 11.76 3.32 -8.59
CA ILE A 16 11.71 1.88 -8.28
C ILE A 16 13.08 1.20 -8.25
N LYS A 17 14.10 1.82 -8.86
CA LYS A 17 15.46 1.27 -8.82
C LYS A 17 16.12 1.47 -7.47
N LYS A 18 15.73 2.52 -6.74
CA LYS A 18 16.39 2.94 -5.51
C LYS A 18 15.51 2.87 -4.27
N ASP A 19 14.21 2.71 -4.45
CA ASP A 19 13.27 2.77 -3.34
C ASP A 19 13.18 1.41 -2.65
N SER A 20 13.62 1.37 -1.39
CA SER A 20 13.57 0.13 -0.61
C SER A 20 12.15 -0.27 -0.24
N SER A 21 11.22 0.69 -0.13
CA SER A 21 9.81 0.37 0.11
C SER A 21 9.23 -0.42 -1.04
N PHE A 22 9.60 -0.07 -2.28
CA PHE A 22 9.14 -0.81 -3.45
C PHE A 22 9.65 -2.26 -3.43
N ALA A 23 10.91 -2.45 -3.07
CA ALA A 23 11.49 -3.79 -2.96
C ALA A 23 10.75 -4.62 -1.90
N MET A 24 10.39 -3.99 -0.79
CA MET A 24 9.61 -4.64 0.26
C MET A 24 8.22 -5.02 -0.22
N LEU A 25 7.57 -4.17 -1.00
CA LEU A 25 6.26 -4.46 -1.57
C LEU A 25 6.31 -5.64 -2.53
N LEU A 26 7.33 -5.70 -3.38
CA LEU A 26 7.52 -6.83 -4.29
C LEU A 26 7.69 -8.13 -3.52
N GLU A 27 8.49 -8.13 -2.46
CA GLU A 27 8.72 -9.32 -1.65
C GLU A 27 7.47 -9.77 -0.92
N ALA A 28 6.73 -8.81 -0.33
CA ALA A 28 5.49 -9.13 0.36
C ALA A 28 4.46 -9.72 -0.59
N GLN A 29 4.35 -9.17 -1.79
CA GLN A 29 3.43 -9.69 -2.80
C GLN A 29 3.84 -11.10 -3.24
N ARG A 30 5.14 -11.34 -3.40
CA ARG A 30 5.65 -12.66 -3.75
C ARG A 30 5.28 -13.70 -2.70
N ARG A 31 5.19 -13.29 -1.43
CA ARG A 31 4.80 -14.17 -0.32
C ARG A 31 3.28 -14.33 -0.18
N GLY A 32 2.50 -13.71 -1.05
CA GLY A 32 1.06 -13.84 -1.03
C GLY A 32 0.35 -12.86 -0.09
N TYR A 33 1.02 -11.82 0.36
CA TYR A 33 0.40 -10.80 1.21
C TYR A 33 -0.50 -9.89 0.37
N GLU A 34 -1.61 -9.47 0.95
CA GLU A 34 -2.48 -8.47 0.33
C GLU A 34 -1.96 -7.08 0.70
N LEU A 35 -1.60 -6.29 -0.30
CA LEU A 35 -1.02 -4.97 -0.08
C LEU A 35 -2.10 -3.91 -0.02
N HIS A 36 -2.11 -3.11 1.04
CA HIS A 36 -3.05 -2.00 1.23
C HIS A 36 -2.26 -0.71 1.24
N TYR A 37 -2.32 0.01 0.13
CA TYR A 37 -1.61 1.26 -0.08
C TYR A 37 -2.43 2.42 0.44
N MET A 38 -1.77 3.34 1.12
CA MET A 38 -2.40 4.58 1.58
C MET A 38 -1.38 5.70 1.59
N GLU A 39 -1.85 6.93 1.43
CA GLU A 39 -1.04 8.13 1.58
C GLU A 39 -1.43 8.82 2.87
N MET A 40 -0.63 9.77 3.34
CA MET A 40 -0.93 10.45 4.60
C MET A 40 -2.32 11.07 4.62
N GLY A 41 -2.77 11.62 3.49
CA GLY A 41 -4.10 12.23 3.39
C GLY A 41 -5.26 11.24 3.43
N ASP A 42 -4.98 9.95 3.37
CA ASP A 42 -6.00 8.91 3.43
C ASP A 42 -6.34 8.49 4.86
N LEU A 43 -5.60 8.97 5.83
CA LEU A 43 -5.83 8.67 7.25
C LEU A 43 -6.87 9.62 7.84
N TYR A 44 -7.81 9.08 8.60
CA TYR A 44 -8.85 9.91 9.21
C TYR A 44 -9.34 9.31 10.53
N LEU A 45 -10.05 10.13 11.30
CA LEU A 45 -10.70 9.70 12.55
C LEU A 45 -12.21 9.85 12.39
N ILE A 46 -12.96 8.84 12.84
CA ILE A 46 -14.41 8.93 12.89
C ILE A 46 -14.89 8.32 14.21
N ASN A 47 -15.65 9.10 14.98
CA ASN A 47 -16.13 8.70 16.31
C ASN A 47 -15.01 8.19 17.22
N GLY A 48 -13.81 8.79 17.13
CA GLY A 48 -12.66 8.38 17.92
C GLY A 48 -11.93 7.15 17.41
N GLU A 49 -12.37 6.58 16.31
CA GLU A 49 -11.72 5.41 15.71
C GLU A 49 -10.82 5.84 14.56
N ALA A 50 -9.56 5.43 14.60
CA ALA A 50 -8.61 5.68 13.52
C ALA A 50 -8.87 4.72 12.36
N ARG A 51 -9.02 5.27 11.17
CA ARG A 51 -9.29 4.50 9.96
C ARG A 51 -8.46 5.04 8.81
N ALA A 52 -8.38 4.27 7.75
CA ALA A 52 -7.68 4.69 6.53
C ALA A 52 -8.46 4.24 5.30
N HIS A 53 -8.52 5.12 4.31
CA HIS A 53 -8.98 4.75 2.97
C HIS A 53 -7.80 4.11 2.25
N THR A 54 -7.91 2.83 1.94
CA THR A 54 -6.80 2.08 1.34
C THR A 54 -7.16 1.62 -0.07
N ARG A 55 -6.12 1.43 -0.88
CA ARG A 55 -6.27 0.85 -2.21
C ARG A 55 -5.48 -0.45 -2.24
N THR A 56 -6.11 -1.52 -2.71
CA THR A 56 -5.41 -2.78 -2.87
C THR A 56 -4.43 -2.64 -4.02
N LEU A 57 -3.18 -2.92 -3.74
CA LEU A 57 -2.06 -2.64 -4.64
C LEU A 57 -1.50 -3.92 -5.22
N ASN A 58 -1.22 -3.89 -6.51
CA ASN A 58 -0.48 -4.94 -7.21
C ASN A 58 0.78 -4.28 -7.78
N VAL A 59 1.95 -4.85 -7.50
CA VAL A 59 3.22 -4.30 -7.96
C VAL A 59 3.94 -5.31 -8.85
N LYS A 60 4.74 -4.78 -9.78
CA LYS A 60 5.58 -5.60 -10.63
C LYS A 60 6.84 -4.83 -11.00
N GLN A 61 7.89 -5.56 -11.34
CA GLN A 61 9.18 -4.96 -11.69
C GLN A 61 9.18 -4.56 -13.16
N ASN A 62 8.47 -3.48 -13.47
CA ASN A 62 8.36 -2.92 -14.81
C ASN A 62 8.44 -1.41 -14.69
N TYR A 63 9.43 -0.79 -15.35
CA TYR A 63 9.67 0.64 -15.24
C TYR A 63 8.58 1.51 -15.86
N GLU A 64 7.74 0.96 -16.72
CA GLU A 64 6.63 1.69 -17.31
C GLU A 64 5.34 1.51 -16.52
N GLU A 65 5.13 0.31 -15.99
CA GLU A 65 3.92 -0.01 -15.21
C GLU A 65 4.33 -0.80 -13.96
N TRP A 66 4.82 -0.13 -12.93
CA TRP A 66 5.27 -0.82 -11.72
C TRP A 66 4.17 -1.03 -10.69
N PHE A 67 3.01 -0.44 -10.88
CA PHE A 67 1.91 -0.60 -9.93
C PHE A 67 0.55 -0.54 -10.62
N SER A 68 -0.46 -1.12 -9.97
CA SER A 68 -1.86 -0.94 -10.34
C SER A 68 -2.72 -1.07 -9.09
N PHE A 69 -3.85 -0.40 -9.08
CA PHE A 69 -4.82 -0.52 -7.99
C PHE A 69 -5.95 -1.44 -8.45
N VAL A 70 -6.23 -2.47 -7.63
CA VAL A 70 -7.23 -3.49 -7.99
C VAL A 70 -8.46 -3.42 -7.11
N GLY A 71 -8.54 -2.47 -6.17
CA GLY A 71 -9.70 -2.27 -5.32
C GLY A 71 -9.46 -1.15 -4.33
N GLU A 72 -10.53 -0.73 -3.66
CA GLU A 72 -10.50 0.28 -2.62
C GLU A 72 -11.32 -0.19 -1.44
N GLN A 73 -10.88 0.12 -0.22
CA GLN A 73 -11.66 -0.16 0.98
C GLN A 73 -11.21 0.70 2.14
N ASP A 74 -12.14 0.97 3.07
CA ASP A 74 -11.83 1.65 4.31
C ASP A 74 -11.57 0.60 5.38
N LEU A 75 -10.42 0.69 6.03
CA LEU A 75 -10.03 -0.27 7.05
C LEU A 75 -9.79 0.41 8.38
N PRO A 76 -10.18 -0.24 9.51
CA PRO A 76 -9.81 0.27 10.82
C PRO A 76 -8.32 0.07 11.05
N LEU A 77 -7.72 0.99 11.80
CA LEU A 77 -6.32 0.86 12.21
C LEU A 77 -6.24 0.26 13.62
N PRO A 78 -5.17 -0.47 13.93
CA PRO A 78 -4.01 -0.72 13.08
C PRO A 78 -4.24 -1.84 12.06
N ILE A 79 -3.50 -1.77 10.95
CA ILE A 79 -3.40 -2.84 9.96
C ILE A 79 -2.05 -3.52 10.19
N SER A 80 -1.95 -4.83 9.93
CA SER A 80 -0.67 -5.54 10.04
C SER A 80 0.39 -4.90 9.14
N MET A 81 1.55 -4.66 9.68
CA MET A 81 2.66 -4.03 8.99
C MET A 81 3.83 -4.98 8.91
#